data_545f4eb427b6675f0655ba8f378521bd
#
_entry.id   545f4eb427b6675f0655ba8f378521bd
#
_cell.length_a   1.000
_cell.length_b   1.000
_cell.length_c   1.000
_cell.angle_alpha   90.00
_cell.angle_beta   90.00
_cell.angle_gamma   90.00
#
_symmetry.space_group_name_H-M   'P 1'
#
loop_
_entity.id
_entity.type
_entity.pdbx_description
1 polymer ?
#
loop_
_entity_poly.entity_id
_entity_poly.type
_entity_poly.pdbx_seq_one_letter_code
_entity_poly.pdbx_strand_id
1 'polypeptide(L)'
;MKAVIAIDSLKGSLSSMEAGYAAADGIRRVHGQDAEIIVRPLADGGEGTVEALVSGMNGIIQNVMVTGPLGTPVNCEYGIIESSHTAVIEMSGAAGITLVPDEKRNPLYTTTYGVGEVIKDAISKGCRRFIVGIGGSATNDGGIGMLQALGYGFLDKEGKQVPFGARGLEVLEEITDTYVLPELAECEFRVACDVTNILCGEEGCSAVFGPQKGATPSMIMQMDKWLEKYAALAEKKCTKINANQAGTGAAGGLGFAFLSFTNAVLESGIKIVLEETSLEKYMENADIVITGEGRLDGQTAMGKAPVGVARLAKRHNIPVTAFAGSVTKEAIACNQNGIDAFFPILRGVTTLEDAMKPENAKANMADTVEQVFRLLNIRRK
;
A
#
# COMPACT_ATOMS: atom_id res chain seq x y z
N MET A 1 -28.90 -14.63 -9.30
CA MET A 1 -27.47 -14.88 -9.06
C MET A 1 -26.89 -13.66 -8.35
N LYS A 2 -26.12 -13.87 -7.25
CA LYS A 2 -25.40 -12.80 -6.55
C LYS A 2 -23.91 -12.93 -6.80
N ALA A 3 -23.29 -11.89 -7.37
CA ALA A 3 -21.86 -11.83 -7.63
C ALA A 3 -21.23 -10.67 -6.83
N VAL A 4 -20.14 -10.95 -6.13
CA VAL A 4 -19.32 -9.94 -5.46
C VAL A 4 -18.02 -9.78 -6.23
N ILE A 5 -17.70 -8.55 -6.60
CA ILE A 5 -16.54 -8.18 -7.40
C ILE A 5 -15.62 -7.32 -6.56
N ALA A 6 -14.39 -7.76 -6.37
CA ALA A 6 -13.32 -7.03 -5.69
C ALA A 6 -12.01 -7.25 -6.44
N ILE A 7 -11.68 -6.34 -7.35
CA ILE A 7 -10.52 -6.37 -8.25
C ILE A 7 -9.57 -5.25 -7.84
N ASP A 8 -8.29 -5.56 -7.65
CA ASP A 8 -7.27 -4.53 -7.44
C ASP A 8 -7.02 -3.74 -8.72
N SER A 9 -6.45 -2.55 -8.59
CA SER A 9 -6.15 -1.70 -9.74
C SER A 9 -5.29 -2.42 -10.78
N LEU A 10 -5.61 -2.21 -12.06
CA LEU A 10 -4.71 -2.57 -13.16
C LEU A 10 -3.76 -1.39 -13.33
N LYS A 11 -2.71 -1.35 -12.52
CA LYS A 11 -1.80 -0.20 -12.35
C LYS A 11 -1.40 0.42 -13.69
N GLY A 12 -1.59 1.74 -13.79
CA GLY A 12 -1.35 2.51 -15.02
C GLY A 12 -2.42 2.35 -16.11
N SER A 13 -3.54 1.62 -15.83
CA SER A 13 -4.61 1.40 -16.80
C SER A 13 -6.00 1.67 -16.19
N LEU A 14 -6.45 0.86 -15.21
CA LEU A 14 -7.76 1.00 -14.58
C LEU A 14 -7.64 1.11 -13.06
N SER A 15 -8.44 1.97 -12.46
CA SER A 15 -8.65 1.92 -11.01
C SER A 15 -9.40 0.64 -10.61
N SER A 16 -9.38 0.31 -9.32
CA SER A 16 -10.09 -0.85 -8.77
C SER A 16 -11.58 -0.83 -9.12
N MET A 17 -12.22 0.33 -8.97
CA MET A 17 -13.65 0.49 -9.27
C MET A 17 -13.95 0.39 -10.77
N GLU A 18 -13.11 0.97 -11.63
CA GLU A 18 -13.27 0.87 -13.09
C GLU A 18 -13.16 -0.59 -13.57
N ALA A 19 -12.16 -1.34 -13.06
CA ALA A 19 -12.01 -2.76 -13.36
C ALA A 19 -13.22 -3.57 -12.87
N GLY A 20 -13.72 -3.27 -11.66
CA GLY A 20 -14.89 -3.89 -11.07
C GLY A 20 -16.16 -3.63 -11.87
N TYR A 21 -16.40 -2.40 -12.30
CA TYR A 21 -17.56 -2.06 -13.14
C TYR A 21 -17.49 -2.67 -14.53
N ALA A 22 -16.31 -2.72 -15.15
CA ALA A 22 -16.13 -3.41 -16.43
C ALA A 22 -16.43 -4.91 -16.31
N ALA A 23 -16.02 -5.57 -15.23
CA ALA A 23 -16.39 -6.95 -14.95
C ALA A 23 -17.90 -7.10 -14.73
N ALA A 24 -18.53 -6.18 -14.00
CA ALA A 24 -19.98 -6.16 -13.79
C ALA A 24 -20.77 -6.05 -15.11
N ASP A 25 -20.27 -5.24 -16.04
CA ASP A 25 -20.90 -5.11 -17.36
C ASP A 25 -20.87 -6.42 -18.14
N GLY A 26 -19.76 -7.18 -18.07
CA GLY A 26 -19.67 -8.52 -18.66
C GLY A 26 -20.72 -9.49 -18.09
N ILE A 27 -20.95 -9.45 -16.77
CA ILE A 27 -21.97 -10.28 -16.11
C ILE A 27 -23.38 -9.86 -16.56
N ARG A 28 -23.66 -8.56 -16.60
CA ARG A 28 -24.97 -8.02 -17.01
C ARG A 28 -25.37 -8.40 -18.43
N ARG A 29 -24.41 -8.52 -19.35
CA ARG A 29 -24.65 -8.97 -20.72
C ARG A 29 -25.18 -10.42 -20.80
N VAL A 30 -24.93 -11.23 -19.77
CA VAL A 30 -25.37 -12.65 -19.71
C VAL A 30 -26.61 -12.84 -18.86
N HIS A 31 -26.70 -12.16 -17.72
CA HIS A 31 -27.76 -12.37 -16.71
C HIS A 31 -28.80 -11.23 -16.67
N GLY A 32 -28.56 -10.14 -17.41
CA GLY A 32 -29.49 -8.99 -17.42
C GLY A 32 -29.60 -8.33 -16.06
N GLN A 33 -30.79 -7.86 -15.72
CA GLN A 33 -31.10 -7.20 -14.46
C GLN A 33 -31.35 -8.18 -13.29
N ASP A 34 -31.45 -9.48 -13.58
CA ASP A 34 -31.74 -10.50 -12.56
C ASP A 34 -30.50 -10.86 -11.72
N ALA A 35 -29.32 -10.32 -12.06
CA ALA A 35 -28.13 -10.49 -11.29
C ALA A 35 -27.97 -9.38 -10.25
N GLU A 36 -27.86 -9.74 -8.97
CA GLU A 36 -27.35 -8.86 -7.93
C GLU A 36 -25.84 -8.79 -8.05
N ILE A 37 -25.31 -7.65 -8.45
CA ILE A 37 -23.86 -7.44 -8.64
C ILE A 37 -23.38 -6.36 -7.70
N ILE A 38 -22.47 -6.74 -6.81
CA ILE A 38 -21.89 -5.84 -5.82
C ILE A 38 -20.42 -5.62 -6.18
N VAL A 39 -20.07 -4.39 -6.52
CA VAL A 39 -18.66 -3.99 -6.77
C VAL A 39 -18.12 -3.34 -5.51
N ARG A 40 -16.99 -3.83 -5.02
CA ARG A 40 -16.29 -3.26 -3.89
C ARG A 40 -14.85 -2.96 -4.28
N PRO A 41 -14.30 -1.81 -3.83
CA PRO A 41 -12.91 -1.48 -4.11
C PRO A 41 -11.97 -2.44 -3.39
N LEU A 42 -10.80 -2.64 -3.99
CA LEU A 42 -9.74 -3.48 -3.46
C LEU A 42 -8.39 -2.77 -3.64
N ALA A 43 -7.48 -2.97 -2.72
CA ALA A 43 -6.07 -2.58 -2.81
C ALA A 43 -5.21 -3.48 -1.93
N ASP A 44 -3.91 -3.49 -2.18
CA ASP A 44 -2.93 -4.29 -1.43
C ASP A 44 -2.18 -3.48 -0.33
N GLY A 45 -2.58 -2.25 -0.06
CA GLY A 45 -1.87 -1.35 0.87
C GLY A 45 -0.80 -0.49 0.20
N GLY A 46 -0.60 -0.64 -1.10
CA GLY A 46 0.25 0.19 -1.93
C GLY A 46 -0.52 1.30 -2.65
N GLU A 47 -0.10 1.60 -3.88
CA GLU A 47 -0.75 2.58 -4.76
C GLU A 47 -2.22 2.21 -5.04
N GLY A 48 -3.13 3.20 -4.90
CA GLY A 48 -4.57 3.05 -5.08
C GLY A 48 -5.33 2.72 -3.78
N THR A 49 -4.65 2.59 -2.64
CA THR A 49 -5.29 2.30 -1.35
C THR A 49 -6.15 3.47 -0.88
N VAL A 50 -5.69 4.72 -1.05
CA VAL A 50 -6.47 5.93 -0.73
C VAL A 50 -7.76 5.94 -1.53
N GLU A 51 -7.69 5.79 -2.86
CA GLU A 51 -8.87 5.78 -3.73
C GLU A 51 -9.83 4.64 -3.34
N ALA A 52 -9.31 3.43 -3.13
CA ALA A 52 -10.10 2.25 -2.79
C ALA A 52 -10.85 2.44 -1.47
N LEU A 53 -10.17 2.86 -0.40
CA LEU A 53 -10.81 3.03 0.91
C LEU A 53 -11.76 4.24 0.93
N VAL A 54 -11.39 5.36 0.32
CA VAL A 54 -12.27 6.53 0.21
C VAL A 54 -13.55 6.18 -0.53
N SER A 55 -13.45 5.51 -1.70
CA SER A 55 -14.62 5.08 -2.47
C SER A 55 -15.45 4.03 -1.72
N GLY A 56 -14.78 3.11 -0.99
CA GLY A 56 -15.44 2.03 -0.26
C GLY A 56 -16.17 2.46 1.00
N MET A 57 -15.75 3.57 1.60
CA MET A 57 -16.20 4.03 2.91
C MET A 57 -16.88 5.42 2.87
N ASN A 58 -17.22 5.92 1.69
CA ASN A 58 -17.80 7.27 1.47
C ASN A 58 -16.93 8.37 2.09
N GLY A 59 -15.62 8.30 1.91
CA GLY A 59 -14.68 9.30 2.33
C GLY A 59 -14.54 10.45 1.34
N ILE A 60 -13.69 11.41 1.67
CA ILE A 60 -13.33 12.55 0.81
C ILE A 60 -11.81 12.59 0.59
N ILE A 61 -11.41 13.01 -0.60
CA ILE A 61 -10.00 13.27 -0.90
C ILE A 61 -9.64 14.68 -0.43
N GLN A 62 -8.52 14.78 0.27
CA GLN A 62 -7.88 16.01 0.69
C GLN A 62 -6.59 16.22 -0.08
N ASN A 63 -6.26 17.45 -0.32
CA ASN A 63 -5.00 17.88 -0.94
C ASN A 63 -4.23 18.77 0.03
N VAL A 64 -2.95 18.50 0.20
CA VAL A 64 -2.05 19.28 1.05
C VAL A 64 -0.70 19.45 0.39
N MET A 65 -0.14 20.67 0.48
CA MET A 65 1.22 20.94 0.03
C MET A 65 2.19 20.57 1.14
N VAL A 66 3.10 19.64 0.84
CA VAL A 66 4.07 19.12 1.80
C VAL A 66 5.49 19.10 1.23
N THR A 67 6.46 18.88 2.10
CA THR A 67 7.87 18.70 1.71
C THR A 67 8.04 17.35 1.01
N GLY A 68 8.33 17.38 -0.28
CA GLY A 68 8.62 16.18 -1.06
C GLY A 68 9.96 15.52 -0.70
N PRO A 69 10.27 14.37 -1.30
CA PRO A 69 11.46 13.58 -0.94
C PRO A 69 12.79 14.33 -1.19
N LEU A 70 12.80 15.28 -2.12
CA LEU A 70 13.98 16.12 -2.42
C LEU A 70 14.01 17.43 -1.61
N GLY A 71 13.14 17.61 -0.62
CA GLY A 71 13.04 18.84 0.16
C GLY A 71 12.32 19.99 -0.56
N THR A 72 11.75 19.75 -1.73
CA THR A 72 10.93 20.71 -2.48
C THR A 72 9.44 20.43 -2.26
N PRO A 73 8.57 21.47 -2.32
CA PRO A 73 7.13 21.27 -2.14
C PRO A 73 6.54 20.34 -3.20
N VAL A 74 5.64 19.44 -2.76
CA VAL A 74 4.82 18.58 -3.61
C VAL A 74 3.38 18.61 -3.13
N ASN A 75 2.41 18.46 -4.05
CA ASN A 75 1.03 18.25 -3.69
C ASN A 75 0.83 16.78 -3.35
N CYS A 76 0.30 16.50 -2.15
CA CYS A 76 0.00 15.15 -1.69
C CYS A 76 -1.51 15.00 -1.47
N GLU A 77 -2.08 13.94 -2.02
CA GLU A 77 -3.48 13.55 -1.79
C GLU A 77 -3.54 12.52 -0.67
N TYR A 78 -4.56 12.63 0.18
CA TYR A 78 -4.88 11.63 1.18
C TYR A 78 -6.40 11.59 1.41
N GLY A 79 -6.91 10.52 2.00
CA GLY A 79 -8.33 10.34 2.26
C GLY A 79 -8.72 10.70 3.69
N ILE A 80 -9.92 11.25 3.88
CA ILE A 80 -10.56 11.36 5.20
C ILE A 80 -11.91 10.64 5.16
N ILE A 81 -12.13 9.75 6.12
CA ILE A 81 -13.40 9.09 6.37
C ILE A 81 -14.00 9.73 7.60
N GLU A 82 -14.91 10.67 7.39
CA GLU A 82 -15.47 11.52 8.45
C GLU A 82 -16.19 10.70 9.52
N SER A 83 -16.95 9.66 9.13
CA SER A 83 -17.74 8.85 10.04
C SER A 83 -16.93 8.12 11.12
N SER A 84 -15.63 7.90 10.88
CA SER A 84 -14.73 7.21 11.80
C SER A 84 -13.51 8.05 12.20
N HIS A 85 -13.44 9.31 11.77
CA HIS A 85 -12.28 10.20 11.96
C HIS A 85 -10.96 9.54 11.53
N THR A 86 -11.01 8.79 10.41
CA THR A 86 -9.87 8.02 9.89
C THR A 86 -9.23 8.75 8.72
N ALA A 87 -7.91 8.94 8.77
CA ALA A 87 -7.10 9.36 7.64
C ALA A 87 -6.50 8.15 6.92
N VAL A 88 -6.57 8.13 5.59
CA VAL A 88 -5.94 7.14 4.73
C VAL A 88 -4.82 7.81 3.95
N ILE A 89 -3.59 7.37 4.15
CA ILE A 89 -2.39 8.02 3.62
C ILE A 89 -1.56 7.00 2.85
N GLU A 90 -1.15 7.36 1.64
CA GLU A 90 -0.06 6.67 0.92
C GLU A 90 1.22 7.49 1.05
N MET A 91 2.24 6.93 1.70
CA MET A 91 3.51 7.64 1.87
C MET A 91 4.17 8.01 0.54
N SER A 92 3.87 7.29 -0.52
CA SER A 92 4.39 7.54 -1.87
C SER A 92 3.95 8.89 -2.44
N GLY A 93 2.81 9.44 -2.02
CA GLY A 93 2.37 10.79 -2.40
C GLY A 93 3.26 11.91 -1.85
N ALA A 94 3.93 11.67 -0.70
CA ALA A 94 4.81 12.64 -0.04
C ALA A 94 6.30 12.30 -0.14
N ALA A 95 6.66 11.00 -0.21
CA ALA A 95 8.05 10.54 -0.17
C ALA A 95 8.33 9.35 -1.12
N GLY A 96 7.53 9.25 -2.20
CA GLY A 96 7.59 8.16 -3.16
C GLY A 96 8.73 8.26 -4.16
N ILE A 97 9.14 7.10 -4.69
CA ILE A 97 10.22 6.99 -5.68
C ILE A 97 9.83 7.61 -7.03
N THR A 98 8.55 7.64 -7.35
CA THR A 98 8.02 8.28 -8.57
C THR A 98 8.16 9.80 -8.57
N LEU A 99 8.33 10.42 -7.39
CA LEU A 99 8.58 11.85 -7.23
C LEU A 99 10.06 12.22 -7.43
N VAL A 100 10.92 11.21 -7.62
CA VAL A 100 12.37 11.41 -7.75
C VAL A 100 12.82 10.93 -9.11
N PRO A 101 13.26 11.84 -10.01
CA PRO A 101 13.88 11.46 -11.28
C PRO A 101 15.05 10.49 -11.07
N ASP A 102 15.22 9.54 -11.97
CA ASP A 102 16.21 8.46 -11.82
C ASP A 102 17.62 8.99 -11.54
N GLU A 103 18.02 10.06 -12.23
CA GLU A 103 19.31 10.71 -12.09
C GLU A 103 19.50 11.46 -10.76
N LYS A 104 18.43 11.70 -10.02
CA LYS A 104 18.43 12.36 -8.71
C LYS A 104 18.23 11.39 -7.54
N ARG A 105 18.07 10.10 -7.82
CA ARG A 105 17.91 9.10 -6.77
C ARG A 105 19.16 8.99 -5.91
N ASN A 106 19.04 9.40 -4.66
CA ASN A 106 20.10 9.29 -3.68
C ASN A 106 19.51 9.27 -2.26
N PRO A 107 19.46 8.10 -1.59
CA PRO A 107 18.82 7.96 -0.28
C PRO A 107 19.53 8.71 0.85
N LEU A 108 20.75 9.20 0.62
CA LEU A 108 21.42 10.06 1.61
C LEU A 108 20.70 11.40 1.80
N TYR A 109 19.92 11.85 0.80
CA TYR A 109 19.30 13.18 0.79
C TYR A 109 17.77 13.14 0.77
N THR A 110 17.15 12.01 0.45
CA THR A 110 15.69 11.90 0.38
C THR A 110 15.07 11.73 1.77
N THR A 111 13.96 12.43 2.03
CA THR A 111 13.35 12.54 3.36
C THR A 111 11.91 12.08 3.40
N THR A 112 11.50 11.56 4.56
CA THR A 112 10.11 11.24 4.91
C THR A 112 9.37 12.41 5.56
N TYR A 113 9.94 13.63 5.60
CA TYR A 113 9.37 14.78 6.34
C TYR A 113 7.93 15.09 5.93
N GLY A 114 7.62 15.08 4.64
CA GLY A 114 6.27 15.31 4.13
C GLY A 114 5.22 14.30 4.60
N VAL A 115 5.63 13.05 4.89
CA VAL A 115 4.70 12.07 5.47
C VAL A 115 4.21 12.54 6.85
N GLY A 116 5.09 13.09 7.66
CA GLY A 116 4.73 13.68 8.95
C GLY A 116 3.87 14.93 8.81
N GLU A 117 4.09 15.74 7.77
CA GLU A 117 3.24 16.91 7.49
C GLU A 117 1.82 16.51 7.10
N VAL A 118 1.64 15.44 6.29
CA VAL A 118 0.31 14.89 5.98
C VAL A 118 -0.38 14.41 7.25
N ILE A 119 0.31 13.66 8.11
CA ILE A 119 -0.23 13.19 9.40
C ILE A 119 -0.65 14.40 10.27
N LYS A 120 0.19 15.43 10.35
CA LYS A 120 -0.09 16.65 11.10
C LYS A 120 -1.32 17.39 10.57
N ASP A 121 -1.47 17.49 9.25
CA ASP A 121 -2.64 18.10 8.62
C ASP A 121 -3.92 17.32 8.94
N ALA A 122 -3.87 15.99 8.85
CA ALA A 122 -4.99 15.13 9.20
C ALA A 122 -5.36 15.22 10.69
N ILE A 123 -4.38 15.29 11.61
CA ILE A 123 -4.61 15.52 13.04
C ILE A 123 -5.33 16.85 13.26
N SER A 124 -4.92 17.92 12.56
CA SER A 124 -5.53 19.24 12.66
C SER A 124 -7.00 19.27 12.20
N LYS A 125 -7.37 18.33 11.30
CA LYS A 125 -8.74 18.12 10.82
C LYS A 125 -9.54 17.13 11.69
N GLY A 126 -9.00 16.75 12.84
CA GLY A 126 -9.69 15.92 13.83
C GLY A 126 -9.51 14.41 13.65
N CYS A 127 -8.68 13.95 12.71
CA CYS A 127 -8.38 12.53 12.57
C CYS A 127 -7.55 12.03 13.77
N ARG A 128 -7.88 10.81 14.24
CA ARG A 128 -7.14 10.11 15.29
C ARG A 128 -6.85 8.65 14.92
N ARG A 129 -7.47 8.14 13.88
CA ARG A 129 -7.20 6.83 13.30
C ARG A 129 -6.52 7.01 11.95
N PHE A 130 -5.48 6.23 11.71
CA PHE A 130 -4.66 6.35 10.51
C PHE A 130 -4.47 4.97 9.87
N ILE A 131 -4.71 4.91 8.56
CA ILE A 131 -4.33 3.80 7.71
C ILE A 131 -3.22 4.34 6.81
N VAL A 132 -2.02 3.78 6.93
CA VAL A 132 -0.85 4.31 6.23
C VAL A 132 -0.24 3.23 5.36
N GLY A 133 -0.31 3.37 4.04
CA GLY A 133 0.43 2.56 3.09
C GLY A 133 1.88 3.05 2.99
N ILE A 134 2.85 2.17 3.24
CA ILE A 134 4.28 2.55 3.23
C ILE A 134 5.07 1.99 2.04
N GLY A 135 4.38 1.51 1.00
CA GLY A 135 4.99 1.06 -0.24
C GLY A 135 5.54 2.20 -1.10
N GLY A 136 6.44 1.89 -2.04
CA GLY A 136 6.91 2.81 -3.07
C GLY A 136 7.87 3.92 -2.62
N SER A 137 8.56 3.79 -1.47
CA SER A 137 9.40 4.83 -0.88
C SER A 137 10.67 5.14 -1.68
N ALA A 138 11.06 6.44 -1.70
CA ALA A 138 12.37 6.91 -2.19
C ALA A 138 13.44 7.01 -1.10
N THR A 139 13.08 6.80 0.15
CA THR A 139 13.83 7.21 1.34
C THR A 139 14.49 6.04 2.07
N ASN A 140 15.56 6.33 2.81
CA ASN A 140 16.25 5.40 3.71
C ASN A 140 16.70 6.11 4.99
N ASP A 141 15.90 7.07 5.45
CA ASP A 141 16.19 7.95 6.57
C ASP A 141 15.73 7.42 7.93
N GLY A 142 15.35 6.12 8.01
CA GLY A 142 14.85 5.54 9.25
C GLY A 142 13.51 6.13 9.72
N GLY A 143 12.85 6.91 8.89
CA GLY A 143 11.60 7.63 9.24
C GLY A 143 11.82 8.87 10.11
N ILE A 144 13.08 9.31 10.32
CA ILE A 144 13.35 10.48 11.17
C ILE A 144 12.72 11.75 10.61
N GLY A 145 12.66 11.92 9.28
CA GLY A 145 12.00 13.06 8.67
C GLY A 145 10.54 13.17 9.10
N MET A 146 9.77 12.10 9.03
CA MET A 146 8.38 12.04 9.49
C MET A 146 8.27 12.44 10.96
N LEU A 147 9.12 11.88 11.80
CA LEU A 147 9.11 12.16 13.23
C LEU A 147 9.51 13.61 13.55
N GLN A 148 10.46 14.21 12.80
CA GLN A 148 10.80 15.63 12.91
C GLN A 148 9.58 16.52 12.62
N ALA A 149 8.79 16.23 11.59
CA ALA A 149 7.59 16.99 11.28
C ALA A 149 6.50 16.87 12.38
N LEU A 150 6.49 15.73 13.09
CA LEU A 150 5.61 15.49 14.24
C LEU A 150 6.14 16.08 15.56
N GLY A 151 7.32 16.71 15.54
CA GLY A 151 7.88 17.45 16.68
C GLY A 151 8.94 16.72 17.49
N TYR A 152 9.37 15.52 17.08
CA TYR A 152 10.53 14.88 17.68
C TYR A 152 11.81 15.63 17.35
N GLY A 153 12.71 15.76 18.32
CA GLY A 153 14.06 16.26 18.12
C GLY A 153 15.02 15.12 17.82
N PHE A 154 15.68 15.19 16.66
CA PHE A 154 16.82 14.35 16.30
C PHE A 154 18.03 15.27 16.23
N LEU A 155 18.84 15.28 17.29
CA LEU A 155 19.82 16.34 17.52
C LEU A 155 21.26 15.83 17.30
N ASP A 156 22.09 16.70 16.73
CA ASP A 156 23.53 16.51 16.64
C ASP A 156 24.24 16.89 17.96
N LYS A 157 25.55 16.77 17.99
CA LYS A 157 26.39 17.13 19.14
C LYS A 157 26.29 18.61 19.57
N GLU A 158 25.79 19.48 18.71
CA GLU A 158 25.56 20.90 18.96
C GLU A 158 24.13 21.20 19.44
N GLY A 159 23.29 20.19 19.56
CA GLY A 159 21.87 20.31 19.93
C GLY A 159 20.99 20.84 18.80
N LYS A 160 21.44 20.79 17.55
CA LYS A 160 20.66 21.18 16.38
C LYS A 160 20.00 19.98 15.72
N GLN A 161 18.84 20.19 15.10
CA GLN A 161 18.18 19.18 14.28
C GLN A 161 19.12 18.69 13.17
N VAL A 162 19.24 17.37 13.05
CA VAL A 162 20.03 16.76 11.96
C VAL A 162 19.40 17.06 10.59
N PRO A 163 20.19 17.11 9.52
CA PRO A 163 19.68 17.36 8.17
C PRO A 163 18.80 16.22 7.66
N PHE A 164 18.00 16.50 6.64
CA PHE A 164 17.18 15.51 5.96
C PHE A 164 17.99 14.38 5.31
N GLY A 165 17.34 13.22 5.19
CA GLY A 165 17.87 12.03 4.55
C GLY A 165 18.72 11.16 5.48
N ALA A 166 19.19 10.03 4.96
CA ALA A 166 19.99 9.08 5.74
C ALA A 166 21.27 9.72 6.32
N ARG A 167 21.83 10.73 5.66
CA ARG A 167 22.98 11.50 6.18
C ARG A 167 22.72 12.16 7.54
N GLY A 168 21.46 12.42 7.87
CA GLY A 168 21.08 12.94 9.19
C GLY A 168 21.40 11.96 10.31
N LEU A 169 21.29 10.67 10.03
CA LEU A 169 21.61 9.60 10.99
C LEU A 169 23.11 9.52 11.30
N GLU A 170 24.00 9.96 10.39
CA GLU A 170 25.44 9.98 10.60
C GLU A 170 25.82 10.83 11.83
N VAL A 171 25.21 12.01 11.93
CA VAL A 171 25.53 13.01 12.97
C VAL A 171 24.56 13.00 14.15
N LEU A 172 23.60 12.07 14.17
CA LEU A 172 22.63 11.93 15.24
C LEU A 172 23.30 11.52 16.56
N GLU A 173 23.07 12.29 17.63
CA GLU A 173 23.59 12.02 18.98
C GLU A 173 22.50 11.90 20.04
N GLU A 174 21.38 12.60 19.87
CA GLU A 174 20.29 12.61 20.86
C GLU A 174 18.92 12.60 20.18
N ILE A 175 17.96 11.92 20.84
CA ILE A 175 16.54 11.93 20.46
C ILE A 175 15.75 12.57 21.59
N THR A 176 14.91 13.58 21.27
CA THR A 176 14.06 14.26 22.26
C THR A 176 12.60 14.25 21.80
N ASP A 177 11.67 14.33 22.76
CA ASP A 177 10.23 14.33 22.58
C ASP A 177 9.54 15.60 23.11
N THR A 178 10.34 16.62 23.44
CA THR A 178 9.88 17.85 24.12
C THR A 178 8.80 18.61 23.33
N TYR A 179 8.84 18.58 22.00
CA TYR A 179 7.95 19.33 21.13
C TYR A 179 7.01 18.45 20.29
N VAL A 180 6.91 17.18 20.67
CA VAL A 180 5.98 16.25 20.00
C VAL A 180 4.54 16.75 20.15
N LEU A 181 3.77 16.66 19.05
CA LEU A 181 2.37 16.99 19.06
C LEU A 181 1.63 16.17 20.12
N PRO A 182 0.97 16.81 21.11
CA PRO A 182 0.29 16.08 22.18
C PRO A 182 -0.78 15.09 21.65
N GLU A 183 -1.47 15.48 20.58
CA GLU A 183 -2.52 14.68 19.95
C GLU A 183 -2.01 13.36 19.36
N LEU A 184 -0.70 13.25 19.10
CA LEU A 184 -0.09 12.03 18.58
C LEU A 184 -0.27 10.85 19.54
N ALA A 185 -0.33 11.10 20.85
CA ALA A 185 -0.57 10.09 21.87
C ALA A 185 -1.96 9.45 21.78
N GLU A 186 -2.94 10.18 21.22
CA GLU A 186 -4.31 9.72 21.01
C GLU A 186 -4.49 8.98 19.67
N CYS A 187 -3.47 9.03 18.80
CA CYS A 187 -3.56 8.49 17.45
C CYS A 187 -3.25 6.99 17.42
N GLU A 188 -4.06 6.27 16.65
CA GLU A 188 -3.87 4.85 16.31
C GLU A 188 -3.45 4.72 14.86
N PHE A 189 -2.42 3.93 14.58
CA PHE A 189 -1.90 3.74 13.23
C PHE A 189 -1.96 2.26 12.85
N ARG A 190 -2.69 1.96 11.76
CA ARG A 190 -2.61 0.70 11.04
C ARG A 190 -1.73 0.91 9.82
N VAL A 191 -0.55 0.32 9.82
CA VAL A 191 0.44 0.54 8.76
C VAL A 191 0.49 -0.67 7.85
N ALA A 192 0.11 -0.49 6.59
CA ALA A 192 0.13 -1.52 5.57
C ALA A 192 1.57 -1.85 5.17
N CYS A 193 2.02 -3.04 5.54
CA CYS A 193 3.38 -3.51 5.34
C CYS A 193 3.38 -4.99 4.96
N ASP A 194 3.69 -5.30 3.71
CA ASP A 194 3.74 -6.67 3.19
C ASP A 194 5.16 -7.24 3.06
N VAL A 195 6.16 -6.52 3.62
CA VAL A 195 7.54 -7.00 3.68
C VAL A 195 7.94 -7.34 5.12
N THR A 196 8.80 -8.34 5.26
CA THR A 196 9.27 -8.84 6.56
C THR A 196 10.69 -8.40 6.89
N ASN A 197 11.32 -7.61 6.03
CA ASN A 197 12.68 -7.14 6.21
C ASN A 197 12.85 -6.40 7.53
N ILE A 198 13.94 -6.71 8.23
CA ILE A 198 14.37 -6.04 9.46
C ILE A 198 15.08 -4.71 9.14
N LEU A 199 15.36 -3.92 10.16
CA LEU A 199 15.94 -2.60 9.96
C LEU A 199 17.33 -2.63 9.34
N CYS A 200 18.24 -3.45 9.90
CA CYS A 200 19.67 -3.50 9.56
C CYS A 200 20.14 -4.91 9.18
N GLY A 201 21.34 -5.01 8.64
CA GLY A 201 22.00 -6.25 8.26
C GLY A 201 21.77 -6.65 6.79
N GLU A 202 22.15 -7.90 6.45
CA GLU A 202 22.09 -8.39 5.06
C GLU A 202 20.66 -8.40 4.48
N GLU A 203 19.65 -8.64 5.33
CA GLU A 203 18.23 -8.57 4.99
C GLU A 203 17.59 -7.23 5.39
N GLY A 204 18.39 -6.26 5.78
CA GLY A 204 17.98 -4.93 6.22
C GLY A 204 17.55 -4.02 5.07
N CYS A 205 16.90 -2.91 5.42
CA CYS A 205 16.32 -1.99 4.44
C CYS A 205 17.36 -1.39 3.48
N SER A 206 18.55 -1.06 3.96
CA SER A 206 19.61 -0.47 3.14
C SER A 206 20.16 -1.48 2.13
N ALA A 207 20.37 -2.73 2.54
CA ALA A 207 20.90 -3.78 1.69
C ALA A 207 19.89 -4.18 0.60
N VAL A 208 18.63 -4.41 0.98
CA VAL A 208 17.62 -4.95 0.07
C VAL A 208 17.01 -3.88 -0.82
N PHE A 209 16.65 -2.72 -0.27
CA PHE A 209 15.91 -1.68 -1.01
C PHE A 209 16.76 -0.47 -1.40
N GLY A 210 17.97 -0.34 -0.87
CA GLY A 210 18.88 0.77 -1.19
C GLY A 210 19.24 0.88 -2.68
N PRO A 211 19.59 -0.21 -3.38
CA PRO A 211 19.99 -0.17 -4.78
C PRO A 211 18.96 0.52 -5.70
N GLN A 212 17.67 0.18 -5.58
CA GLN A 212 16.60 0.79 -6.40
C GLN A 212 16.41 2.29 -6.13
N LYS A 213 16.86 2.76 -4.94
CA LYS A 213 16.82 4.17 -4.52
C LYS A 213 18.09 4.93 -4.90
N GLY A 214 19.02 4.30 -5.62
CA GLY A 214 20.26 4.89 -6.09
C GLY A 214 21.44 4.76 -5.11
N ALA A 215 21.36 3.87 -4.11
CA ALA A 215 22.48 3.64 -3.19
C ALA A 215 23.59 2.82 -3.85
N THR A 216 24.83 3.28 -3.68
CA THR A 216 26.01 2.49 -3.99
C THR A 216 26.34 1.48 -2.88
N PRO A 217 27.15 0.44 -3.13
CA PRO A 217 27.57 -0.50 -2.08
C PRO A 217 28.18 0.17 -0.84
N SER A 218 28.96 1.24 -1.03
CA SER A 218 29.55 1.96 0.10
C SER A 218 28.50 2.75 0.91
N MET A 219 27.52 3.35 0.24
CA MET A 219 26.39 4.02 0.89
C MET A 219 25.55 3.02 1.70
N ILE A 220 25.31 1.83 1.18
CA ILE A 220 24.55 0.77 1.86
C ILE A 220 25.21 0.44 3.19
N MET A 221 26.53 0.18 3.20
CA MET A 221 27.27 -0.13 4.42
C MET A 221 27.28 1.02 5.44
N GLN A 222 27.30 2.27 4.96
CA GLN A 222 27.28 3.44 5.84
C GLN A 222 25.88 3.63 6.46
N MET A 223 24.83 3.62 5.64
CA MET A 223 23.45 3.77 6.09
C MET A 223 23.05 2.68 7.08
N ASP A 224 23.50 1.45 6.86
CA ASP A 224 23.21 0.32 7.75
C ASP A 224 23.77 0.60 9.16
N LYS A 225 25.05 1.01 9.27
CA LYS A 225 25.68 1.39 10.53
C LYS A 225 25.00 2.57 11.21
N TRP A 226 24.56 3.56 10.44
CA TRP A 226 23.85 4.72 11.00
C TRP A 226 22.48 4.35 11.54
N LEU A 227 21.78 3.44 10.87
CA LEU A 227 20.50 2.88 11.33
C LEU A 227 20.68 2.04 12.60
N GLU A 228 21.78 1.26 12.73
CA GLU A 228 22.11 0.55 13.97
C GLU A 228 22.31 1.52 15.15
N LYS A 229 23.09 2.61 14.93
CA LYS A 229 23.26 3.67 15.92
C LYS A 229 21.93 4.30 16.31
N TYR A 230 21.09 4.61 15.33
CA TYR A 230 19.77 5.18 15.55
C TYR A 230 18.89 4.25 16.38
N ALA A 231 18.84 2.96 16.03
CA ALA A 231 18.07 1.98 16.81
C ALA A 231 18.54 1.91 18.27
N ALA A 232 19.85 1.88 18.49
CA ALA A 232 20.41 1.87 19.85
C ALA A 232 20.12 3.15 20.66
N LEU A 233 20.01 4.31 20.00
CA LEU A 233 19.58 5.55 20.64
C LEU A 233 18.09 5.53 20.96
N ALA A 234 17.27 5.00 20.04
CA ALA A 234 15.85 4.88 20.21
C ALA A 234 15.48 3.92 21.37
N GLU A 235 16.18 2.78 21.51
CA GLU A 235 15.98 1.81 22.60
C GLU A 235 16.17 2.41 24.00
N LYS A 236 17.02 3.42 24.13
CA LYS A 236 17.19 4.14 25.41
C LYS A 236 15.96 4.97 25.80
N LYS A 237 15.15 5.36 24.84
CA LYS A 237 13.95 6.20 25.04
C LYS A 237 12.67 5.38 25.13
N CYS A 238 12.58 4.30 24.40
CA CYS A 238 11.35 3.54 24.23
C CYS A 238 11.60 2.05 24.50
N THR A 239 10.90 1.49 25.48
CA THR A 239 11.03 0.07 25.89
C THR A 239 10.33 -0.91 24.92
N LYS A 240 9.56 -0.43 23.94
CA LYS A 240 8.78 -1.25 23.02
C LYS A 240 9.53 -1.63 21.73
N ILE A 241 10.80 -1.22 21.59
CA ILE A 241 11.52 -1.26 20.32
C ILE A 241 12.25 -2.57 20.14
N ASN A 242 12.09 -3.14 18.93
CA ASN A 242 12.91 -4.24 18.44
C ASN A 242 13.23 -4.02 16.96
N ALA A 243 14.46 -3.57 16.68
CA ALA A 243 14.95 -3.36 15.30
C ALA A 243 14.93 -4.63 14.43
N ASN A 244 14.90 -5.81 15.08
CA ASN A 244 14.82 -7.11 14.41
C ASN A 244 13.37 -7.61 14.22
N GLN A 245 12.37 -6.81 14.55
CA GLN A 245 10.99 -7.16 14.28
C GLN A 245 10.73 -7.11 12.77
N ALA A 246 9.96 -8.08 12.25
CA ALA A 246 9.54 -8.11 10.86
C ALA A 246 8.84 -6.80 10.45
N GLY A 247 9.23 -6.25 9.29
CA GLY A 247 8.67 -5.00 8.76
C GLY A 247 9.34 -3.71 9.25
N THR A 248 10.27 -3.76 10.22
CA THR A 248 10.99 -2.55 10.68
C THR A 248 11.83 -1.90 9.58
N GLY A 249 12.32 -2.70 8.63
CA GLY A 249 13.04 -2.20 7.46
C GLY A 249 12.13 -1.65 6.34
N ALA A 250 10.83 -1.83 6.43
CA ALA A 250 9.93 -1.33 5.39
C ALA A 250 10.10 0.17 5.18
N ALA A 251 10.05 0.58 3.90
CA ALA A 251 10.18 1.98 3.48
C ALA A 251 11.44 2.69 4.03
N GLY A 252 12.59 1.95 4.07
CA GLY A 252 13.86 2.52 4.53
C GLY A 252 13.88 2.87 6.01
N GLY A 253 13.21 2.06 6.83
CA GLY A 253 13.13 2.20 8.27
C GLY A 253 11.90 2.99 8.76
N LEU A 254 11.00 3.40 7.86
CA LEU A 254 9.75 4.06 8.27
C LEU A 254 8.89 3.13 9.13
N GLY A 255 8.87 1.81 8.84
CA GLY A 255 8.22 0.80 9.68
C GLY A 255 8.76 0.80 11.12
N PHE A 256 10.08 0.92 11.29
CA PHE A 256 10.71 1.07 12.62
C PHE A 256 10.25 2.35 13.32
N ALA A 257 10.21 3.48 12.61
CA ALA A 257 9.77 4.75 13.17
C ALA A 257 8.33 4.67 13.71
N PHE A 258 7.40 4.12 12.91
CA PHE A 258 6.02 3.92 13.35
C PHE A 258 5.92 3.06 14.60
N LEU A 259 6.54 1.88 14.60
CA LEU A 259 6.49 0.96 15.74
C LEU A 259 7.09 1.53 17.01
N SER A 260 8.15 2.33 16.87
CA SER A 260 8.95 2.81 18.00
C SER A 260 8.41 4.07 18.64
N PHE A 261 7.84 4.96 17.85
CA PHE A 261 7.51 6.32 18.30
C PHE A 261 6.02 6.64 18.26
N THR A 262 5.20 5.68 17.83
CA THR A 262 3.72 5.85 17.77
C THR A 262 2.99 4.61 18.33
N ASN A 263 1.66 4.65 18.35
CA ASN A 263 0.83 3.48 18.68
C ASN A 263 0.52 2.65 17.42
N ALA A 264 1.54 2.41 16.59
CA ALA A 264 1.36 1.71 15.33
C ALA A 264 1.38 0.19 15.48
N VAL A 265 0.60 -0.47 14.60
CA VAL A 265 0.71 -1.89 14.29
C VAL A 265 1.00 -2.06 12.80
N LEU A 266 1.94 -2.94 12.46
CA LEU A 266 2.18 -3.32 11.06
C LEU A 266 1.28 -4.52 10.73
N GLU A 267 0.54 -4.41 9.64
CA GLU A 267 -0.39 -5.44 9.18
C GLU A 267 -0.30 -5.58 7.66
N SER A 268 -0.72 -6.73 7.14
CA SER A 268 -0.86 -6.88 5.69
C SER A 268 -1.87 -5.88 5.14
N GLY A 269 -1.50 -5.19 4.06
CA GLY A 269 -2.34 -4.17 3.43
C GLY A 269 -3.70 -4.73 3.02
N ILE A 270 -3.71 -5.92 2.42
CA ILE A 270 -4.97 -6.56 2.04
C ILE A 270 -5.87 -6.85 3.24
N LYS A 271 -5.32 -7.26 4.39
CA LYS A 271 -6.10 -7.49 5.61
C LYS A 271 -6.81 -6.20 6.04
N ILE A 272 -6.08 -5.08 6.09
CA ILE A 272 -6.64 -3.77 6.45
C ILE A 272 -7.81 -3.43 5.50
N VAL A 273 -7.59 -3.54 4.18
CA VAL A 273 -8.61 -3.17 3.19
C VAL A 273 -9.86 -4.04 3.30
N LEU A 274 -9.71 -5.36 3.46
CA LEU A 274 -10.84 -6.28 3.60
C LEU A 274 -11.68 -5.98 4.86
N GLU A 275 -11.03 -5.67 5.99
CA GLU A 275 -11.70 -5.33 7.24
C GLU A 275 -12.41 -3.97 7.16
N GLU A 276 -11.72 -2.93 6.73
CA GLU A 276 -12.27 -1.56 6.67
C GLU A 276 -13.42 -1.45 5.66
N THR A 277 -13.33 -2.12 4.50
CA THR A 277 -14.42 -2.16 3.52
C THR A 277 -15.53 -3.11 3.90
N SER A 278 -15.37 -3.89 4.98
CA SER A 278 -16.32 -4.93 5.42
C SER A 278 -16.70 -5.89 4.29
N LEU A 279 -15.75 -6.26 3.42
CA LEU A 279 -16.01 -7.06 2.22
C LEU A 279 -16.73 -8.38 2.55
N GLU A 280 -16.41 -9.00 3.68
CA GLU A 280 -17.00 -10.26 4.13
C GLU A 280 -18.53 -10.21 4.21
N LYS A 281 -19.10 -9.08 4.69
CA LYS A 281 -20.58 -8.92 4.79
C LYS A 281 -21.28 -9.00 3.42
N TYR A 282 -20.62 -8.54 2.36
CA TYR A 282 -21.20 -8.61 1.01
C TYR A 282 -21.13 -10.01 0.41
N MET A 283 -20.24 -10.87 0.91
CA MET A 283 -20.10 -12.27 0.46
C MET A 283 -21.22 -13.18 0.98
N GLU A 284 -21.96 -12.77 2.00
CA GLU A 284 -23.08 -13.57 2.48
C GLU A 284 -24.07 -13.92 1.35
N ASN A 285 -24.33 -15.22 1.15
CA ASN A 285 -25.17 -15.75 0.08
C ASN A 285 -24.72 -15.39 -1.35
N ALA A 286 -23.46 -15.07 -1.56
CA ALA A 286 -22.94 -14.88 -2.91
C ALA A 286 -22.76 -16.22 -3.64
N ASP A 287 -23.16 -16.26 -4.90
CA ASP A 287 -22.97 -17.44 -5.76
C ASP A 287 -21.52 -17.53 -6.28
N ILE A 288 -20.83 -16.38 -6.41
CA ILE A 288 -19.48 -16.29 -6.94
C ILE A 288 -18.79 -14.99 -6.47
N VAL A 289 -17.50 -15.08 -6.27
CA VAL A 289 -16.62 -13.91 -6.05
C VAL A 289 -15.70 -13.75 -7.24
N ILE A 290 -15.59 -12.53 -7.73
CA ILE A 290 -14.66 -12.14 -8.80
C ILE A 290 -13.59 -11.26 -8.19
N THR A 291 -12.32 -11.60 -8.44
CA THR A 291 -11.17 -10.81 -8.05
C THR A 291 -10.19 -10.65 -9.21
N GLY A 292 -9.09 -9.97 -9.00
CA GLY A 292 -8.06 -9.77 -10.02
C GLY A 292 -7.10 -8.65 -9.68
N GLU A 293 -6.14 -8.47 -10.57
CA GLU A 293 -5.12 -7.41 -10.52
C GLU A 293 -4.48 -7.23 -11.91
N GLY A 294 -3.56 -6.28 -12.05
CA GLY A 294 -2.87 -6.04 -13.33
C GLY A 294 -2.08 -7.24 -13.83
N ARG A 295 -1.47 -8.03 -12.94
CA ARG A 295 -0.66 -9.21 -13.31
C ARG A 295 -0.71 -10.27 -12.23
N LEU A 296 -1.25 -11.44 -12.57
CA LEU A 296 -1.17 -12.63 -11.72
C LEU A 296 0.17 -13.34 -11.92
N ASP A 297 0.91 -13.54 -10.85
CA ASP A 297 2.22 -14.18 -10.82
C ASP A 297 2.46 -14.97 -9.52
N GLY A 298 3.70 -15.43 -9.30
CA GLY A 298 4.07 -16.14 -8.08
C GLY A 298 3.95 -15.29 -6.80
N GLN A 299 4.10 -13.97 -6.89
CA GLN A 299 3.94 -13.08 -5.74
C GLN A 299 2.47 -12.95 -5.33
N THR A 300 1.55 -13.00 -6.29
CA THR A 300 0.10 -13.03 -6.00
C THR A 300 -0.25 -14.21 -5.09
N ALA A 301 0.33 -15.37 -5.37
CA ALA A 301 0.12 -16.59 -4.57
C ALA A 301 0.64 -16.48 -3.12
N MET A 302 1.58 -15.57 -2.85
CA MET A 302 2.13 -15.33 -1.51
C MET A 302 1.19 -14.51 -0.60
N GLY A 303 0.03 -14.07 -1.08
CA GLY A 303 -0.98 -13.43 -0.24
C GLY A 303 -1.33 -11.99 -0.61
N LYS A 304 -1.07 -11.56 -1.86
CA LYS A 304 -1.55 -10.27 -2.36
C LYS A 304 -3.08 -10.21 -2.46
N ALA A 305 -3.59 -9.07 -2.88
CA ALA A 305 -5.02 -8.74 -2.86
C ALA A 305 -5.94 -9.85 -3.42
N PRO A 306 -5.71 -10.44 -4.60
CA PRO A 306 -6.62 -11.48 -5.13
C PRO A 306 -6.69 -12.73 -4.25
N VAL A 307 -5.55 -13.16 -3.69
CA VAL A 307 -5.50 -14.32 -2.79
C VAL A 307 -6.12 -14.01 -1.43
N GLY A 308 -5.98 -12.77 -0.93
CA GLY A 308 -6.66 -12.32 0.28
C GLY A 308 -8.18 -12.43 0.16
N VAL A 309 -8.74 -11.93 -0.97
CA VAL A 309 -10.17 -12.06 -1.30
C VAL A 309 -10.58 -13.52 -1.41
N ALA A 310 -9.78 -14.34 -2.11
CA ALA A 310 -10.09 -15.75 -2.30
C ALA A 310 -10.14 -16.52 -0.97
N ARG A 311 -9.17 -16.31 -0.09
CA ARG A 311 -9.18 -16.91 1.25
C ARG A 311 -10.40 -16.52 2.07
N LEU A 312 -10.83 -15.25 1.96
CA LEU A 312 -12.05 -14.78 2.63
C LEU A 312 -13.29 -15.49 2.07
N ALA A 313 -13.44 -15.56 0.74
CA ALA A 313 -14.55 -16.23 0.08
C ALA A 313 -14.62 -17.74 0.41
N LYS A 314 -13.45 -18.40 0.55
CA LYS A 314 -13.37 -19.84 0.91
C LYS A 314 -13.87 -20.14 2.31
N ARG A 315 -13.86 -19.18 3.24
CA ARG A 315 -14.50 -19.38 4.57
C ARG A 315 -16.02 -19.60 4.44
N HIS A 316 -16.61 -19.07 3.38
CA HIS A 316 -18.03 -19.19 3.06
C HIS A 316 -18.32 -20.23 1.96
N ASN A 317 -17.32 -21.03 1.54
CA ASN A 317 -17.41 -22.02 0.45
C ASN A 317 -17.83 -21.41 -0.89
N ILE A 318 -17.52 -20.15 -1.16
CA ILE A 318 -17.89 -19.46 -2.39
C ILE A 318 -16.81 -19.71 -3.45
N PRO A 319 -17.19 -20.05 -4.70
CA PRO A 319 -16.24 -20.14 -5.81
C PRO A 319 -15.66 -18.77 -6.17
N VAL A 320 -14.36 -18.77 -6.53
CA VAL A 320 -13.62 -17.57 -6.85
C VAL A 320 -12.99 -17.65 -8.23
N THR A 321 -13.23 -16.63 -9.05
CA THR A 321 -12.59 -16.48 -10.35
C THR A 321 -11.80 -15.18 -10.39
N ALA A 322 -10.56 -15.24 -10.90
CA ALA A 322 -9.72 -14.05 -11.04
C ALA A 322 -9.55 -13.64 -12.51
N PHE A 323 -9.51 -12.33 -12.75
CA PHE A 323 -9.20 -11.74 -14.06
C PHE A 323 -7.98 -10.83 -13.92
N ALA A 324 -7.06 -10.90 -14.89
CA ALA A 324 -5.84 -10.11 -14.85
C ALA A 324 -5.45 -9.56 -16.22
N GLY A 325 -4.76 -8.42 -16.22
CA GLY A 325 -4.16 -7.88 -17.44
C GLY A 325 -3.20 -8.88 -18.09
N SER A 326 -2.37 -9.53 -17.29
CA SER A 326 -1.48 -10.61 -17.74
C SER A 326 -1.38 -11.71 -16.69
N VAL A 327 -0.98 -12.91 -17.12
CA VAL A 327 -0.84 -14.10 -16.29
C VAL A 327 0.49 -14.78 -16.59
N THR A 328 1.32 -15.01 -15.57
CA THR A 328 2.57 -15.77 -15.73
C THR A 328 2.36 -17.26 -15.49
N LYS A 329 3.36 -18.07 -15.81
CA LYS A 329 3.29 -19.51 -15.58
C LYS A 329 3.17 -19.87 -14.07
N GLU A 330 3.78 -19.06 -13.22
CA GLU A 330 3.80 -19.25 -11.77
C GLU A 330 2.45 -18.93 -11.12
N ALA A 331 1.55 -18.22 -11.81
CA ALA A 331 0.18 -17.93 -11.34
C ALA A 331 -0.63 -19.21 -11.03
N ILE A 332 -0.24 -20.37 -11.57
CA ILE A 332 -0.86 -21.67 -11.23
C ILE A 332 -0.90 -21.93 -9.72
N ALA A 333 0.05 -21.38 -8.95
CA ALA A 333 0.06 -21.48 -7.50
C ALA A 333 -1.15 -20.77 -6.83
N CYS A 334 -1.81 -19.83 -7.50
CA CYS A 334 -3.01 -19.19 -7.00
C CYS A 334 -4.18 -20.17 -6.83
N ASN A 335 -4.25 -21.23 -7.66
CA ASN A 335 -5.27 -22.26 -7.52
C ASN A 335 -5.17 -23.02 -6.18
N GLN A 336 -3.95 -23.20 -5.66
CA GLN A 336 -3.73 -23.81 -4.35
C GLN A 336 -4.04 -22.86 -3.19
N ASN A 337 -4.22 -21.57 -3.48
CA ASN A 337 -4.48 -20.49 -2.52
C ASN A 337 -5.91 -19.93 -2.58
N GLY A 338 -6.86 -20.70 -3.15
CA GLY A 338 -8.31 -20.42 -3.09
C GLY A 338 -8.92 -19.78 -4.34
N ILE A 339 -8.12 -19.47 -5.37
CA ILE A 339 -8.64 -19.03 -6.67
C ILE A 339 -8.97 -20.29 -7.51
N ASP A 340 -10.25 -20.55 -7.79
CA ASP A 340 -10.65 -21.75 -8.52
C ASP A 340 -10.28 -21.71 -10.00
N ALA A 341 -10.36 -20.51 -10.62
CA ALA A 341 -9.97 -20.29 -12.01
C ALA A 341 -9.47 -18.86 -12.21
N PHE A 342 -8.56 -18.67 -13.16
CA PHE A 342 -8.10 -17.33 -13.54
C PHE A 342 -7.95 -17.19 -15.05
N PHE A 343 -8.16 -15.98 -15.55
CA PHE A 343 -8.16 -15.66 -16.97
C PHE A 343 -7.41 -14.35 -17.24
N PRO A 344 -6.53 -14.33 -18.27
CA PRO A 344 -6.04 -13.06 -18.80
C PRO A 344 -7.15 -12.36 -19.58
N ILE A 345 -7.23 -11.03 -19.47
CA ILE A 345 -8.22 -10.24 -20.21
C ILE A 345 -7.77 -9.93 -21.63
N LEU A 346 -6.47 -10.08 -21.95
CA LEU A 346 -5.97 -9.88 -23.31
C LEU A 346 -6.42 -11.02 -24.22
N ARG A 347 -7.18 -10.67 -25.25
CA ARG A 347 -7.82 -11.62 -26.18
C ARG A 347 -7.02 -11.86 -27.47
N GLY A 348 -5.96 -11.12 -27.69
CA GLY A 348 -5.14 -11.21 -28.88
C GLY A 348 -3.77 -10.59 -28.69
N VAL A 349 -2.93 -10.70 -29.73
CA VAL A 349 -1.63 -10.05 -29.73
C VAL A 349 -1.82 -8.54 -29.86
N THR A 350 -1.25 -7.78 -28.94
CA THR A 350 -1.34 -6.32 -28.90
C THR A 350 -0.06 -5.75 -28.29
N THR A 351 0.17 -4.45 -28.44
CA THR A 351 1.26 -3.75 -27.74
C THR A 351 0.88 -3.50 -26.29
N LEU A 352 1.88 -3.33 -25.40
CA LEU A 352 1.63 -2.96 -24.02
C LEU A 352 0.89 -1.62 -23.94
N GLU A 353 1.30 -0.64 -24.75
CA GLU A 353 0.67 0.68 -24.80
C GLU A 353 -0.83 0.59 -25.12
N ASP A 354 -1.20 -0.19 -26.15
CA ASP A 354 -2.62 -0.37 -26.53
C ASP A 354 -3.38 -1.18 -25.48
N ALA A 355 -2.75 -2.19 -24.89
CA ALA A 355 -3.37 -3.00 -23.85
C ALA A 355 -3.73 -2.19 -22.59
N MET A 356 -2.87 -1.20 -22.25
CA MET A 356 -3.03 -0.37 -21.06
C MET A 356 -3.97 0.82 -21.24
N LYS A 357 -4.41 1.13 -22.48
CA LYS A 357 -5.42 2.17 -22.69
C LYS A 357 -6.70 1.82 -21.95
N PRO A 358 -7.25 2.73 -21.10
CA PRO A 358 -8.42 2.43 -20.27
C PRO A 358 -9.61 1.87 -21.05
N GLU A 359 -9.89 2.41 -22.21
CA GLU A 359 -11.00 1.95 -23.08
C GLU A 359 -10.80 0.50 -23.53
N ASN A 360 -9.57 0.10 -23.90
CA ASN A 360 -9.24 -1.25 -24.32
C ASN A 360 -9.30 -2.23 -23.13
N ALA A 361 -8.75 -1.84 -22.01
CA ALA A 361 -8.75 -2.65 -20.80
C ALA A 361 -10.18 -2.90 -20.29
N LYS A 362 -11.06 -1.88 -20.28
CA LYS A 362 -12.48 -2.01 -19.92
C LYS A 362 -13.20 -2.97 -20.86
N ALA A 363 -13.04 -2.79 -22.18
CA ALA A 363 -13.65 -3.66 -23.17
C ALA A 363 -13.16 -5.12 -23.03
N ASN A 364 -11.87 -5.33 -22.90
CA ASN A 364 -11.28 -6.65 -22.72
C ASN A 364 -11.76 -7.34 -21.43
N MET A 365 -11.85 -6.60 -20.32
CA MET A 365 -12.39 -7.12 -19.06
C MET A 365 -13.84 -7.56 -19.22
N ALA A 366 -14.72 -6.68 -19.72
CA ALA A 366 -16.13 -6.97 -19.90
C ALA A 366 -16.37 -8.18 -20.83
N ASP A 367 -15.67 -8.22 -21.96
CA ASP A 367 -15.81 -9.29 -22.96
C ASP A 367 -15.30 -10.64 -22.43
N THR A 368 -14.19 -10.65 -21.69
CA THR A 368 -13.65 -11.89 -21.10
C THR A 368 -14.56 -12.42 -20.00
N VAL A 369 -15.03 -11.55 -19.13
CA VAL A 369 -16.01 -11.90 -18.08
C VAL A 369 -17.30 -12.44 -18.70
N GLU A 370 -17.82 -11.78 -19.75
CA GLU A 370 -19.01 -12.27 -20.46
C GLU A 370 -18.83 -13.72 -20.92
N GLN A 371 -17.71 -14.07 -21.57
CA GLN A 371 -17.50 -15.43 -22.07
C GLN A 371 -17.41 -16.47 -20.94
N VAL A 372 -16.76 -16.12 -19.82
CA VAL A 372 -16.71 -16.99 -18.65
C VAL A 372 -18.12 -17.23 -18.07
N PHE A 373 -18.94 -16.18 -17.96
CA PHE A 373 -20.31 -16.32 -17.46
C PHE A 373 -21.23 -17.05 -18.42
N ARG A 374 -21.03 -16.91 -19.73
CA ARG A 374 -21.72 -17.77 -20.74
C ARG A 374 -21.38 -19.24 -20.52
N LEU A 375 -20.11 -19.58 -20.26
CA LEU A 375 -19.70 -20.96 -19.99
C LEU A 375 -20.34 -21.50 -18.69
N LEU A 376 -20.36 -20.68 -17.61
CA LEU A 376 -21.01 -21.07 -16.35
C LEU A 376 -22.51 -21.32 -16.49
N ASN A 377 -23.19 -20.61 -17.41
CA ASN A 377 -24.60 -20.76 -17.67
C ASN A 377 -24.98 -22.04 -18.46
N ILE A 378 -24.03 -22.68 -19.16
CA ILE A 378 -24.31 -23.91 -19.90
C ILE A 378 -24.75 -25.03 -18.96
N ARG A 379 -24.24 -25.08 -17.73
CA ARG A 379 -24.60 -26.11 -16.74
C ARG A 379 -25.91 -25.85 -16.00
N ARG A 380 -26.54 -24.69 -16.17
CA ARG A 380 -27.82 -24.33 -15.51
C ARG A 380 -29.05 -24.55 -16.43
N LYS A 381 -28.82 -24.96 -17.66
CA LYS A 381 -29.84 -25.41 -18.60
C LYS A 381 -29.89 -26.93 -18.61
#